data_868faa68b571beaa04840dee02447174
#
_entry.id   868faa68b571beaa04840dee02447174
#
_cell.length_a   1.000
_cell.length_b   1.000
_cell.length_c   1.000
_cell.angle_alpha   90.00
_cell.angle_beta   90.00
_cell.angle_gamma   90.00
#
_symmetry.space_group_name_H-M   'P 1'
#
loop_
_entity.id
_entity.type
_entity.pdbx_description
1 polymer ?
#
loop_
_entity_poly.entity_id
_entity_poly.type
_entity_poly.pdbx_seq_one_letter_code
_entity_poly.pdbx_strand_id
1 'polypeptide(L)'
;MCMQLVLRPSEYDVLCCPNLYGDIISDLGAGMIGGLGLAPGANIGTNGAVFEATHGSAPKYAGLNKVNPMAVMLSGVLMLRHLEETAAADALEAAIAAVIALGKSVTYDLKEQRDDPTSVGTSQVADAVVAELKARG
;
A
#
# COMPACT_ATOMS: atom_id res chain seq x y z
N MET A 1 9.67 -14.65 -16.40
CA MET A 1 9.68 -13.34 -15.76
C MET A 1 9.57 -13.42 -14.23
N CYS A 2 8.61 -14.11 -13.63
CA CYS A 2 8.45 -14.18 -12.14
C CYS A 2 9.73 -14.55 -11.39
N MET A 3 10.43 -15.61 -11.82
CA MET A 3 11.73 -15.99 -11.22
C MET A 3 12.76 -14.86 -11.28
N GLN A 4 12.82 -14.15 -12.42
CA GLN A 4 13.79 -13.06 -12.59
C GLN A 4 13.49 -11.87 -11.67
N LEU A 5 12.22 -11.51 -11.49
CA LEU A 5 11.83 -10.44 -10.57
C LEU A 5 12.16 -10.77 -9.12
N VAL A 6 12.07 -12.04 -8.71
CA VAL A 6 12.48 -12.46 -7.36
C VAL A 6 13.99 -12.42 -7.19
N LEU A 7 14.76 -12.84 -8.21
CA LEU A 7 16.23 -12.95 -8.13
C LEU A 7 16.94 -11.62 -8.36
N ARG A 8 16.41 -10.78 -9.27
CA ARG A 8 17.09 -9.58 -9.78
C ARG A 8 16.10 -8.46 -10.09
N PRO A 9 15.30 -7.99 -9.11
CA PRO A 9 14.27 -6.97 -9.36
C PRO A 9 14.85 -5.67 -9.92
N SER A 10 16.07 -5.31 -9.51
CA SER A 10 16.75 -4.07 -9.93
C SER A 10 17.19 -4.03 -11.40
N GLU A 11 17.10 -5.15 -12.12
CA GLU A 11 17.42 -5.18 -13.57
C GLU A 11 16.23 -4.71 -14.44
N TYR A 12 15.06 -4.48 -13.85
CA TYR A 12 13.81 -4.18 -14.58
C TYR A 12 13.19 -2.88 -14.11
N ASP A 13 13.16 -1.87 -14.98
CA ASP A 13 12.55 -0.57 -14.70
C ASP A 13 11.07 -0.53 -15.13
N VAL A 14 10.75 -1.11 -16.28
CA VAL A 14 9.40 -1.12 -16.86
C VAL A 14 9.08 -2.49 -17.44
N LEU A 15 7.89 -2.99 -17.12
CA LEU A 15 7.35 -4.23 -17.67
C LEU A 15 6.08 -3.93 -18.46
N CYS A 16 6.06 -4.28 -19.74
CA CYS A 16 4.86 -4.21 -20.59
C CYS A 16 4.27 -5.61 -20.72
N CYS A 17 3.08 -5.80 -20.16
CA CYS A 17 2.42 -7.11 -20.11
C CYS A 17 0.98 -7.03 -20.61
N PRO A 18 0.46 -8.09 -21.28
CA PRO A 18 -0.98 -8.27 -21.42
C PRO A 18 -1.65 -8.40 -20.05
N ASN A 19 -2.94 -8.08 -19.98
CA ASN A 19 -3.75 -8.02 -18.77
C ASN A 19 -3.45 -9.16 -17.78
N LEU A 20 -3.69 -10.42 -18.16
CA LEU A 20 -3.51 -11.57 -17.26
C LEU A 20 -2.08 -11.69 -16.70
N TYR A 21 -1.08 -11.48 -17.54
CA TYR A 21 0.32 -11.57 -17.08
C TYR A 21 0.72 -10.38 -16.22
N GLY A 22 0.15 -9.20 -16.48
CA GLY A 22 0.28 -8.03 -15.63
C GLY A 22 -0.28 -8.28 -14.22
N ASP A 23 -1.48 -8.87 -14.13
CA ASP A 23 -2.10 -9.21 -12.85
C ASP A 23 -1.26 -10.20 -12.04
N ILE A 24 -0.72 -11.24 -12.69
CA ILE A 24 0.16 -12.21 -12.02
C ILE A 24 1.45 -11.55 -11.50
N ILE A 25 2.02 -10.66 -12.28
CA ILE A 25 3.28 -9.98 -11.92
C ILE A 25 3.03 -8.92 -10.84
N SER A 26 1.91 -8.21 -10.87
CA SER A 26 1.57 -7.23 -9.84
C SER A 26 1.33 -7.90 -8.48
N ASP A 27 0.66 -9.05 -8.45
CA ASP A 27 0.49 -9.84 -7.22
C ASP A 27 1.84 -10.33 -6.66
N LEU A 28 2.73 -10.80 -7.54
CA LEU A 28 4.08 -11.17 -7.14
C LEU A 28 4.84 -9.96 -6.55
N GLY A 29 4.77 -8.81 -7.21
CA GLY A 29 5.38 -7.57 -6.75
C GLY A 29 4.83 -7.14 -5.38
N ALA A 30 3.50 -7.19 -5.21
CA ALA A 30 2.86 -6.91 -3.93
C ALA A 30 3.37 -7.86 -2.82
N GLY A 31 3.54 -9.15 -3.13
CA GLY A 31 4.13 -10.12 -2.19
C GLY A 31 5.57 -9.77 -1.80
N MET A 32 6.37 -9.29 -2.74
CA MET A 32 7.78 -8.92 -2.50
C MET A 32 7.95 -7.69 -1.60
N ILE A 33 7.01 -6.76 -1.61
CA ILE A 33 7.07 -5.53 -0.78
C ILE A 33 6.38 -5.66 0.58
N GLY A 34 5.88 -6.85 0.94
CA GLY A 34 5.25 -7.10 2.23
C GLY A 34 3.76 -7.42 2.18
N GLY A 35 3.18 -7.51 1.01
CA GLY A 35 1.80 -7.96 0.78
C GLY A 35 0.88 -6.91 0.16
N LEU A 36 -0.29 -7.40 -0.23
CA LEU A 36 -1.33 -6.60 -0.91
C LEU A 36 -1.81 -5.38 -0.11
N GLY A 37 -1.72 -5.44 1.22
CA GLY A 37 -2.09 -4.32 2.10
C GLY A 37 -1.17 -3.09 2.00
N LEU A 38 -0.03 -3.21 1.29
CA LEU A 38 0.95 -2.14 1.08
C LEU A 38 1.09 -1.74 -0.40
N ALA A 39 0.46 -2.45 -1.32
CA ALA A 39 0.64 -2.23 -2.75
C ALA A 39 -0.36 -1.20 -3.31
N PRO A 40 0.08 0.05 -3.58
CA PRO A 40 -0.75 1.03 -4.26
C PRO A 40 -0.83 0.74 -5.75
N GLY A 41 -1.85 1.29 -6.40
CA GLY A 41 -2.01 1.24 -7.85
C GLY A 41 -2.46 2.57 -8.43
N ALA A 42 -2.09 2.78 -9.68
CA ALA A 42 -2.52 3.92 -10.47
C ALA A 42 -2.69 3.52 -11.94
N ASN A 43 -3.81 3.90 -12.53
CA ASN A 43 -4.09 3.76 -13.96
C ASN A 43 -4.16 5.16 -14.56
N ILE A 44 -3.12 5.57 -15.28
CA ILE A 44 -2.98 6.94 -15.79
C ILE A 44 -3.21 6.93 -17.29
N GLY A 45 -4.24 7.65 -17.72
CA GLY A 45 -4.59 7.85 -19.12
C GLY A 45 -4.39 9.30 -19.58
N THR A 46 -4.69 9.56 -20.85
CA THR A 46 -4.51 10.89 -21.46
C THR A 46 -5.42 11.95 -20.84
N ASN A 47 -6.65 11.58 -20.46
CA ASN A 47 -7.69 12.52 -20.01
C ASN A 47 -8.20 12.26 -18.59
N GLY A 48 -7.54 11.38 -17.83
CA GLY A 48 -7.92 11.07 -16.47
C GLY A 48 -7.04 9.99 -15.86
N ALA A 49 -7.08 9.89 -14.54
CA ALA A 49 -6.36 8.87 -13.80
C ALA A 49 -7.25 8.26 -12.72
N VAL A 50 -7.06 6.97 -12.43
CA VAL A 50 -7.70 6.24 -11.33
C VAL A 50 -6.60 5.77 -10.39
N PHE A 51 -6.79 6.02 -9.10
CA PHE A 51 -5.88 5.62 -8.04
C PHE A 51 -6.61 4.65 -7.12
N GLU A 52 -6.14 3.43 -7.08
CA GLU A 52 -6.76 2.34 -6.32
C GLU A 52 -5.68 1.40 -5.78
N ALA A 53 -6.00 0.68 -4.73
CA ALA A 53 -5.11 -0.39 -4.27
C ALA A 53 -5.16 -1.58 -5.25
N THR A 54 -4.06 -2.33 -5.36
CA THR A 54 -4.00 -3.52 -6.22
C THR A 54 -4.88 -4.66 -5.71
N HIS A 55 -5.22 -4.67 -4.41
CA HIS A 55 -6.08 -5.70 -3.82
C HIS A 55 -7.56 -5.50 -4.14
N GLY A 56 -8.34 -6.60 -4.13
CA GLY A 56 -9.80 -6.59 -4.26
C GLY A 56 -10.52 -6.16 -2.97
N SER A 57 -11.86 -6.33 -2.97
CA SER A 57 -12.76 -5.89 -1.89
C SER A 57 -12.76 -6.75 -0.63
N ALA A 58 -12.17 -7.94 -0.66
CA ALA A 58 -12.09 -8.90 0.45
C ALA A 58 -13.40 -9.05 1.26
N PRO A 59 -14.53 -9.46 0.65
CA PRO A 59 -15.87 -9.40 1.25
C PRO A 59 -15.99 -10.16 2.57
N LYS A 60 -15.16 -11.19 2.78
CA LYS A 60 -15.12 -11.96 4.04
C LYS A 60 -14.69 -11.13 5.26
N TYR A 61 -14.08 -9.97 5.05
CA TYR A 61 -13.65 -9.05 6.11
C TYR A 61 -14.54 -7.81 6.24
N ALA A 62 -15.61 -7.73 5.46
CA ALA A 62 -16.52 -6.59 5.51
C ALA A 62 -17.07 -6.39 6.92
N GLY A 63 -17.00 -5.17 7.45
CA GLY A 63 -17.48 -4.80 8.77
C GLY A 63 -16.60 -5.25 9.95
N LEU A 64 -15.51 -6.01 9.73
CA LEU A 64 -14.67 -6.52 10.81
C LEU A 64 -13.59 -5.56 11.32
N ASN A 65 -13.42 -4.41 10.68
CA ASN A 65 -12.36 -3.41 11.00
C ASN A 65 -10.97 -4.05 11.13
N LYS A 66 -10.60 -4.94 10.21
CA LYS A 66 -9.42 -5.82 10.34
C LYS A 66 -8.36 -5.62 9.28
N VAL A 67 -8.74 -5.23 8.05
CA VAL A 67 -7.82 -5.14 6.92
C VAL A 67 -6.90 -3.93 7.00
N ASN A 68 -5.71 -4.06 6.43
CA ASN A 68 -4.73 -2.99 6.34
C ASN A 68 -5.19 -1.90 5.37
N PRO A 69 -5.30 -0.62 5.78
CA PRO A 69 -5.72 0.46 4.90
C PRO A 69 -4.56 1.14 4.15
N MET A 70 -3.32 0.74 4.39
CA MET A 70 -2.13 1.47 3.90
C MET A 70 -2.03 1.49 2.38
N ALA A 71 -2.43 0.41 1.68
CA ALA A 71 -2.42 0.39 0.21
C ALA A 71 -3.30 1.49 -0.40
N VAL A 72 -4.50 1.73 0.16
CA VAL A 72 -5.39 2.81 -0.29
C VAL A 72 -4.79 4.18 0.06
N MET A 73 -4.18 4.33 1.24
CA MET A 73 -3.50 5.59 1.62
C MET A 73 -2.31 5.88 0.71
N LEU A 74 -1.50 4.85 0.36
CA LEU A 74 -0.40 4.99 -0.58
C LEU A 74 -0.87 5.28 -2.01
N SER A 75 -2.03 4.75 -2.42
CA SER A 75 -2.67 5.18 -3.68
C SER A 75 -3.07 6.66 -3.62
N GLY A 76 -3.49 7.17 -2.46
CA GLY A 76 -3.67 8.60 -2.21
C GLY A 76 -2.38 9.41 -2.35
N VAL A 77 -1.23 8.88 -1.92
CA VAL A 77 0.09 9.50 -2.14
C VAL A 77 0.38 9.62 -3.65
N LEU A 78 0.13 8.55 -4.42
CA LEU A 78 0.29 8.59 -5.89
C LEU A 78 -0.63 9.64 -6.53
N MET A 79 -1.88 9.75 -6.05
CA MET A 79 -2.83 10.75 -6.51
C MET A 79 -2.33 12.17 -6.23
N LEU A 80 -1.86 12.45 -5.02
CA LEU A 80 -1.32 13.75 -4.64
C LEU A 80 -0.11 14.13 -5.52
N ARG A 81 0.79 13.17 -5.77
CA ARG A 81 1.92 13.40 -6.69
C ARG A 81 1.48 13.69 -8.11
N HIS A 82 0.46 12.99 -8.61
CA HIS A 82 -0.11 13.23 -9.93
C HIS A 82 -0.74 14.64 -10.06
N LEU A 83 -1.30 15.14 -8.96
CA LEU A 83 -1.87 16.50 -8.86
C LEU A 83 -0.83 17.58 -8.54
N GLU A 84 0.46 17.24 -8.54
CA GLU A 84 1.58 18.11 -8.19
C GLU A 84 1.57 18.62 -6.73
N GLU A 85 0.76 18.03 -5.86
CA GLU A 85 0.70 18.31 -4.43
C GLU A 85 1.82 17.55 -3.67
N THR A 86 3.07 17.81 -4.09
CA THR A 86 4.25 17.02 -3.65
C THR A 86 4.47 17.11 -2.15
N ALA A 87 4.32 18.27 -1.54
CA ALA A 87 4.53 18.46 -0.10
C ALA A 87 3.52 17.64 0.73
N ALA A 88 2.25 17.57 0.31
CA ALA A 88 1.24 16.79 0.96
C ALA A 88 1.48 15.27 0.76
N ALA A 89 1.92 14.87 -0.44
CA ALA A 89 2.30 13.49 -0.74
C ALA A 89 3.44 13.01 0.15
N ASP A 90 4.52 13.79 0.24
CA ASP A 90 5.70 13.45 1.06
C ASP A 90 5.38 13.40 2.55
N ALA A 91 4.54 14.32 3.05
CA ALA A 91 4.08 14.30 4.43
C ALA A 91 3.27 13.03 4.76
N LEU A 92 2.33 12.65 3.87
CA LEU A 92 1.52 11.44 4.06
C LEU A 92 2.38 10.18 4.00
N GLU A 93 3.27 10.07 3.02
CA GLU A 93 4.17 8.92 2.89
C GLU A 93 5.09 8.78 4.11
N ALA A 94 5.68 9.89 4.57
CA ALA A 94 6.52 9.89 5.76
C ALA A 94 5.75 9.49 7.04
N ALA A 95 4.48 9.89 7.18
CA ALA A 95 3.65 9.48 8.30
C ALA A 95 3.34 7.98 8.26
N ILE A 96 2.99 7.43 7.08
CA ILE A 96 2.77 5.99 6.89
C ILE A 96 4.05 5.22 7.23
N ALA A 97 5.20 5.65 6.71
CA ALA A 97 6.49 5.02 6.98
C ALA A 97 6.83 5.01 8.47
N ALA A 98 6.54 6.09 9.20
CA ALA A 98 6.76 6.17 10.65
C ALA A 98 5.88 5.17 11.42
N VAL A 99 4.60 5.05 11.08
CA VAL A 99 3.69 4.08 11.72
C VAL A 99 4.17 2.66 11.49
N ILE A 100 4.63 2.33 10.27
CA ILE A 100 5.20 1.01 9.94
C ILE A 100 6.48 0.77 10.76
N ALA A 101 7.40 1.72 10.77
CA ALA A 101 8.68 1.59 11.48
C ALA A 101 8.52 1.41 12.98
N LEU A 102 7.52 2.08 13.59
CA LEU A 102 7.18 1.90 15.00
C LEU A 102 6.56 0.51 15.29
N GLY A 103 5.86 -0.09 14.33
CA GLY A 103 5.28 -1.43 14.42
C GLY A 103 4.21 -1.62 15.50
N LYS A 104 3.81 -0.55 16.21
CA LYS A 104 2.82 -0.62 17.31
C LYS A 104 1.39 -0.61 16.80
N SER A 105 1.05 0.38 15.99
CA SER A 105 -0.32 0.60 15.46
C SER A 105 -0.43 0.06 14.04
N VAL A 106 -0.17 -1.22 13.85
CA VAL A 106 -0.25 -1.90 12.56
C VAL A 106 -1.20 -3.08 12.62
N THR A 107 -1.77 -3.44 11.49
CA THR A 107 -2.65 -4.60 11.33
C THR A 107 -1.87 -5.91 11.42
N TYR A 108 -2.61 -7.01 11.57
CA TYR A 108 -2.08 -8.36 11.77
C TYR A 108 -1.12 -8.85 10.66
N ASP A 109 -1.28 -8.35 9.43
CA ASP A 109 -0.47 -8.71 8.27
C ASP A 109 0.95 -8.12 8.30
N LEU A 110 1.17 -7.09 9.12
CA LEU A 110 2.46 -6.44 9.37
C LEU A 110 3.11 -6.87 10.70
N LYS A 111 2.53 -7.83 11.39
CA LYS A 111 3.12 -8.45 12.58
C LYS A 111 3.89 -9.72 12.20
N GLU A 112 4.88 -10.10 13.01
CA GLU A 112 5.62 -11.35 12.81
C GLU A 112 4.72 -12.58 12.85
N GLN A 113 3.70 -12.54 13.73
CA GLN A 113 2.70 -13.59 13.87
C GLN A 113 1.31 -13.02 13.57
N ARG A 114 0.53 -13.73 12.76
CA ARG A 114 -0.81 -13.28 12.33
C ARG A 114 -1.85 -13.19 13.44
N ASP A 115 -1.63 -13.87 14.53
CA ASP A 115 -2.48 -13.91 15.73
C ASP A 115 -1.94 -13.02 16.87
N ASP A 116 -0.98 -12.14 16.58
CA ASP A 116 -0.43 -11.20 17.56
C ASP A 116 -1.55 -10.35 18.15
N PRO A 117 -1.81 -10.45 19.47
CA PRO A 117 -2.89 -9.73 20.14
C PRO A 117 -2.65 -8.21 20.18
N THR A 118 -1.45 -7.74 19.85
CA THR A 118 -1.12 -6.31 19.77
C THR A 118 -1.43 -5.71 18.41
N SER A 119 -1.91 -6.49 17.45
CA SER A 119 -2.38 -5.97 16.17
C SER A 119 -3.62 -5.10 16.36
N VAL A 120 -3.72 -4.02 15.57
CA VAL A 120 -4.85 -3.10 15.64
C VAL A 120 -5.75 -3.22 14.40
N GLY A 121 -6.94 -2.63 14.48
CA GLY A 121 -7.87 -2.64 13.36
C GLY A 121 -7.61 -1.52 12.34
N THR A 122 -8.33 -1.57 11.23
CA THR A 122 -8.24 -0.64 10.11
C THR A 122 -8.32 0.83 10.54
N SER A 123 -9.31 1.17 11.37
CA SER A 123 -9.53 2.54 11.84
C SER A 123 -8.40 3.05 12.73
N GLN A 124 -7.87 2.19 13.60
CA GLN A 124 -6.77 2.57 14.50
C GLN A 124 -5.45 2.83 13.74
N VAL A 125 -5.22 2.11 12.63
CA VAL A 125 -4.09 2.44 11.73
C VAL A 125 -4.28 3.82 11.12
N ALA A 126 -5.49 4.13 10.63
CA ALA A 126 -5.78 5.45 10.07
C ALA A 126 -5.60 6.57 11.11
N ASP A 127 -6.09 6.38 12.34
CA ASP A 127 -5.91 7.33 13.44
C ASP A 127 -4.43 7.55 13.77
N ALA A 128 -3.61 6.49 13.75
CA ALA A 128 -2.17 6.59 13.97
C ALA A 128 -1.47 7.40 12.87
N VAL A 129 -1.81 7.19 11.60
CA VAL A 129 -1.27 7.99 10.49
C VAL A 129 -1.67 9.47 10.61
N VAL A 130 -2.93 9.74 10.96
CA VAL A 130 -3.40 11.12 11.20
C VAL A 130 -2.66 11.77 12.36
N ALA A 131 -2.40 11.03 13.43
CA ALA A 131 -1.62 11.55 14.58
C ALA A 131 -0.18 11.90 14.18
N GLU A 132 0.48 11.04 13.39
CA GLU A 132 1.82 11.30 12.86
C GLU A 132 1.85 12.52 11.92
N LEU A 133 0.84 12.66 11.05
CA LEU A 133 0.71 13.84 10.18
C LEU A 133 0.62 15.13 10.99
N LYS A 134 -0.23 15.17 12.03
CA LYS A 134 -0.39 16.33 12.91
C LYS A 134 0.87 16.66 13.70
N ALA A 135 1.67 15.66 14.05
CA ALA A 135 2.91 15.87 14.80
C ALA A 135 4.05 16.43 13.94
N ARG A 136 3.94 16.32 12.61
CA ARG A 136 4.95 16.77 11.65
C ARG A 136 4.65 18.13 11.01
N GLY A 137 3.41 18.57 11.01
CA GLY A 137 2.93 19.87 10.49
C GLY A 137 2.80 20.88 11.60
#